data_4da97657d28951a1b9c5677a5d9f5a6a
#
_entry.id   4da97657d28951a1b9c5677a5d9f5a6a
#
_cell.length_a   1.000
_cell.length_b   1.000
_cell.length_c   1.000
_cell.angle_alpha   90.00
_cell.angle_beta   90.00
_cell.angle_gamma   90.00
#
_symmetry.space_group_name_H-M   'P 1'
#
loop_
_entity.id
_entity.type
_entity.pdbx_description
1 polymer ?
#
loop_
_entity_poly.entity_id
_entity_poly.type
_entity_poly.pdbx_seq_one_letter_code
_entity_poly.pdbx_strand_id
1 'polypeptide(L)'
;MRVLKILVLVLFFAISVTAQQSPADNWSQFRGNPSLTGVSQSNVPASLKLQWTYEAGDSIESSAAIVGGTVFVGSQAGELVALSLENGSVYWKFKTGDPIGESSPAYGNGVVYIGDLGGWLNAVNASDGKKLWAFKANGEIKSSPVVIGDRVLIGSYDEYLYCLNTRDGSVAWKFKTNGPVHSTPGIADGIAFIAGCDELFRAIRVSNGKEVFNVSSGAYTGASPALLDGSAFYGTFDNEVLEVNLAQRKIAWRYEHPERKFPFYSSAAVTSTRVVIGGRDKLVHGLTMDGKGAWTFATRARVESSPAIAGGRVFVGSNDGRFYVLGLNDGTKLWEFNAGAPLSASPAIANGRIVIGSQDGHLYCFG
;
A
#
# COMPACT_ATOMS: atom_id res chain seq x y z
N MET A 1 -62.08 -3.10 57.58
CA MET A 1 -60.76 -3.54 57.17
C MET A 1 -60.66 -3.49 55.61
N ARG A 2 -60.01 -2.48 55.07
CA ARG A 2 -59.73 -2.38 53.58
C ARG A 2 -58.32 -2.91 53.32
N VAL A 3 -58.23 -3.97 52.54
CA VAL A 3 -56.95 -4.57 52.16
C VAL A 3 -56.45 -3.79 50.90
N LEU A 4 -55.31 -3.10 51.05
CA LEU A 4 -54.60 -2.38 49.98
C LEU A 4 -53.76 -3.39 49.18
N LYS A 5 -54.11 -3.65 47.93
CA LYS A 5 -53.29 -4.44 47.03
C LYS A 5 -52.23 -3.55 46.40
N ILE A 6 -50.96 -3.77 46.78
CA ILE A 6 -49.78 -3.14 46.17
C ILE A 6 -49.44 -3.91 44.89
N LEU A 7 -49.54 -3.25 43.72
CA LEU A 7 -49.12 -3.77 42.42
C LEU A 7 -47.64 -3.43 42.25
N VAL A 8 -46.76 -4.44 42.29
CA VAL A 8 -45.32 -4.28 42.01
C VAL A 8 -45.14 -4.40 40.50
N LEU A 9 -44.82 -3.26 39.86
CA LEU A 9 -44.46 -3.19 38.42
C LEU A 9 -42.98 -3.53 38.28
N VAL A 10 -42.66 -4.71 37.75
CA VAL A 10 -41.28 -5.10 37.43
C VAL A 10 -40.96 -4.58 36.03
N LEU A 11 -40.15 -3.52 35.93
CA LEU A 11 -39.61 -3.00 34.66
C LEU A 11 -38.42 -3.90 34.26
N PHE A 12 -38.59 -4.68 33.19
CA PHE A 12 -37.49 -5.35 32.51
C PHE A 12 -36.76 -4.32 31.63
N PHE A 13 -35.58 -3.91 32.05
CA PHE A 13 -34.64 -3.20 31.15
C PHE A 13 -34.00 -4.22 30.21
N ALA A 14 -34.38 -4.21 28.93
CA ALA A 14 -33.66 -4.92 27.89
C ALA A 14 -32.35 -4.17 27.63
N ILE A 15 -31.24 -4.72 28.10
CA ILE A 15 -29.89 -4.25 27.75
C ILE A 15 -29.65 -4.71 26.31
N SER A 16 -29.79 -3.80 25.38
CA SER A 16 -29.36 -4.01 23.99
C SER A 16 -27.81 -4.05 23.99
N VAL A 17 -27.24 -5.23 23.96
CA VAL A 17 -25.82 -5.42 23.66
C VAL A 17 -25.64 -5.07 22.18
N THR A 18 -25.24 -3.85 21.90
CA THR A 18 -24.71 -3.51 20.56
C THR A 18 -23.42 -4.31 20.39
N ALA A 19 -23.47 -5.32 19.53
CA ALA A 19 -22.27 -6.02 19.08
C ALA A 19 -21.32 -4.96 18.50
N GLN A 20 -20.20 -4.74 19.17
CA GLN A 20 -19.14 -3.87 18.67
C GLN A 20 -18.64 -4.53 17.38
N GLN A 21 -18.97 -3.93 16.23
CA GLN A 21 -18.45 -4.41 14.95
C GLN A 21 -16.94 -4.37 15.02
N SER A 22 -16.31 -5.53 14.83
CA SER A 22 -14.85 -5.62 14.65
C SER A 22 -14.44 -4.61 13.56
N PRO A 23 -13.28 -3.93 13.72
CA PRO A 23 -12.78 -3.06 12.66
C PRO A 23 -12.83 -3.79 11.32
N ALA A 24 -13.34 -3.15 10.28
CA ALA A 24 -13.44 -3.77 8.96
C ALA A 24 -12.04 -4.24 8.51
N ASP A 25 -11.92 -5.52 8.17
CA ASP A 25 -10.68 -6.10 7.63
C ASP A 25 -10.53 -5.63 6.17
N ASN A 26 -9.87 -4.49 5.97
CA ASN A 26 -9.69 -3.83 4.69
C ASN A 26 -8.20 -3.59 4.40
N TRP A 27 -7.89 -3.54 3.10
CA TRP A 27 -6.63 -3.06 2.55
C TRP A 27 -6.94 -1.91 1.60
N SER A 28 -7.23 -0.74 2.17
CA SER A 28 -7.92 0.35 1.46
C SER A 28 -7.05 1.15 0.48
N GLN A 29 -5.75 0.96 0.46
CA GLN A 29 -4.79 1.67 -0.37
C GLN A 29 -3.47 0.90 -0.48
N PHE A 30 -2.52 1.42 -1.26
CA PHE A 30 -1.16 0.89 -1.32
C PHE A 30 -0.59 0.70 0.09
N ARG A 31 -0.01 -0.48 0.37
CA ARG A 31 0.53 -0.90 1.68
C ARG A 31 -0.51 -0.98 2.82
N GLY A 32 -1.81 -0.97 2.50
CA GLY A 32 -2.92 -1.26 3.41
C GLY A 32 -3.42 -0.10 4.26
N ASN A 33 -2.57 0.82 4.67
CA ASN A 33 -2.91 1.92 5.57
C ASN A 33 -2.10 3.20 5.26
N PRO A 34 -2.50 4.39 5.80
CA PRO A 34 -1.81 5.65 5.53
C PRO A 34 -0.33 5.68 5.97
N SER A 35 0.05 4.92 6.99
CA SER A 35 1.46 4.79 7.44
C SER A 35 2.28 3.84 6.56
N LEU A 36 1.68 3.20 5.56
CA LEU A 36 2.30 2.32 4.58
C LEU A 36 3.05 1.12 5.20
N THR A 37 2.58 0.62 6.34
CA THR A 37 3.29 -0.44 7.07
C THR A 37 3.37 -1.78 6.33
N GLY A 38 2.47 -2.03 5.38
CA GLY A 38 2.40 -3.31 4.66
C GLY A 38 1.97 -4.48 5.53
N VAL A 39 1.27 -4.22 6.63
CA VAL A 39 0.83 -5.23 7.60
C VAL A 39 -0.69 -5.33 7.60
N SER A 40 -1.20 -6.55 7.49
CA SER A 40 -2.61 -6.89 7.64
C SER A 40 -2.86 -7.65 8.94
N GLN A 41 -4.00 -7.37 9.56
CA GLN A 41 -4.52 -8.15 10.70
C GLN A 41 -5.41 -9.31 10.24
N SER A 42 -5.56 -9.51 8.94
CA SER A 42 -6.39 -10.55 8.35
C SER A 42 -5.91 -11.94 8.73
N ASN A 43 -6.86 -12.81 9.08
CA ASN A 43 -6.56 -14.21 9.36
C ASN A 43 -6.46 -15.02 8.06
N VAL A 44 -5.27 -15.05 7.46
CA VAL A 44 -4.99 -15.78 6.24
C VAL A 44 -4.86 -17.28 6.52
N PRO A 45 -5.51 -18.19 5.76
CA PRO A 45 -5.39 -19.64 5.94
C PRO A 45 -3.94 -20.13 5.91
N ALA A 46 -3.64 -21.17 6.71
CA ALA A 46 -2.29 -21.75 6.75
C ALA A 46 -1.91 -22.40 5.40
N SER A 47 -2.87 -23.05 4.75
CA SER A 47 -2.70 -23.66 3.42
C SER A 47 -3.43 -22.82 2.38
N LEU A 48 -2.67 -22.23 1.46
CA LEU A 48 -3.22 -21.38 0.41
C LEU A 48 -3.60 -22.20 -0.82
N LYS A 49 -4.73 -21.81 -1.42
CA LYS A 49 -5.21 -22.31 -2.72
C LYS A 49 -5.56 -21.14 -3.61
N LEU A 50 -5.35 -21.29 -4.91
CA LEU A 50 -5.89 -20.37 -5.91
C LEU A 50 -7.42 -20.45 -5.86
N GLN A 51 -8.08 -19.33 -5.62
CA GLN A 51 -9.54 -19.22 -5.54
C GLN A 51 -10.13 -18.84 -6.89
N TRP A 52 -9.56 -17.83 -7.52
CA TRP A 52 -9.94 -17.34 -8.84
C TRP A 52 -8.80 -16.56 -9.51
N THR A 53 -8.92 -16.40 -10.80
CA THR A 53 -8.05 -15.58 -11.65
C THR A 53 -8.90 -14.65 -12.49
N TYR A 54 -8.45 -13.40 -12.70
CA TYR A 54 -9.07 -12.44 -13.60
C TYR A 54 -8.03 -11.98 -14.64
N GLU A 55 -8.44 -11.82 -15.92
CA GLU A 55 -7.60 -11.31 -17.00
C GLU A 55 -7.94 -9.85 -17.28
N ALA A 56 -6.98 -8.96 -17.16
CA ALA A 56 -7.13 -7.52 -17.37
C ALA A 56 -6.82 -7.07 -18.80
N GLY A 57 -6.34 -7.97 -19.66
CA GLY A 57 -6.01 -7.69 -21.05
C GLY A 57 -4.63 -7.08 -21.27
N ASP A 58 -3.98 -6.55 -20.23
CA ASP A 58 -2.59 -6.04 -20.25
C ASP A 58 -2.00 -6.09 -18.82
N SER A 59 -0.69 -5.86 -18.72
CA SER A 59 0.10 -5.94 -17.48
C SER A 59 -0.58 -5.27 -16.29
N ILE A 60 -0.51 -5.94 -15.13
CA ILE A 60 -0.95 -5.39 -13.83
C ILE A 60 0.28 -5.14 -12.96
N GLU A 61 0.73 -3.89 -12.92
CA GLU A 61 1.78 -3.39 -12.03
C GLU A 61 1.19 -2.69 -10.79
N SER A 62 -0.05 -2.24 -10.91
CA SER A 62 -0.87 -1.67 -9.82
C SER A 62 -1.14 -2.72 -8.75
N SER A 63 -0.94 -2.37 -7.48
CA SER A 63 -1.34 -3.22 -6.35
C SER A 63 -2.81 -3.01 -6.04
N ALA A 64 -3.52 -4.07 -5.67
CA ALA A 64 -4.95 -3.97 -5.42
C ALA A 64 -5.28 -3.21 -4.12
N ALA A 65 -6.46 -2.56 -4.08
CA ALA A 65 -7.14 -2.21 -2.84
C ALA A 65 -8.31 -3.17 -2.60
N ILE A 66 -8.56 -3.54 -1.34
CA ILE A 66 -9.64 -4.46 -0.95
C ILE A 66 -10.48 -3.80 0.14
N VAL A 67 -11.75 -3.53 -0.14
CA VAL A 67 -12.65 -2.87 0.81
C VAL A 67 -14.05 -3.47 0.71
N GLY A 68 -14.61 -3.89 1.84
CA GLY A 68 -15.98 -4.40 1.91
C GLY A 68 -16.26 -5.59 0.97
N GLY A 69 -15.26 -6.46 0.74
CA GLY A 69 -15.38 -7.60 -0.17
C GLY A 69 -15.25 -7.24 -1.65
N THR A 70 -14.86 -6.00 -1.98
CA THR A 70 -14.57 -5.56 -3.35
C THR A 70 -13.08 -5.34 -3.54
N VAL A 71 -12.54 -5.85 -4.65
CA VAL A 71 -11.16 -5.63 -5.10
C VAL A 71 -11.16 -4.55 -6.17
N PHE A 72 -10.32 -3.52 -6.01
CA PHE A 72 -10.07 -2.49 -7.00
C PHE A 72 -8.64 -2.64 -7.51
N VAL A 73 -8.42 -2.65 -8.83
CA VAL A 73 -7.09 -2.80 -9.42
C VAL A 73 -7.02 -2.07 -10.76
N GLY A 74 -5.87 -1.47 -11.05
CA GLY A 74 -5.56 -0.85 -12.33
C GLY A 74 -4.70 -1.75 -13.23
N SER A 75 -4.73 -1.51 -14.55
CA SER A 75 -3.87 -2.21 -15.52
C SER A 75 -3.30 -1.27 -16.58
N GLN A 76 -2.28 -1.73 -17.26
CA GLN A 76 -1.68 -1.01 -18.41
C GLN A 76 -2.67 -0.84 -19.60
N ALA A 77 -3.78 -1.61 -19.62
CA ALA A 77 -4.88 -1.39 -20.55
C ALA A 77 -5.64 -0.06 -20.31
N GLY A 78 -5.26 0.73 -19.29
CA GLY A 78 -5.94 1.96 -18.91
C GLY A 78 -7.32 1.71 -18.32
N GLU A 79 -7.49 0.58 -17.61
CA GLU A 79 -8.74 0.23 -16.93
C GLU A 79 -8.54 0.10 -15.43
N LEU A 80 -9.37 0.78 -14.64
CA LEU A 80 -9.64 0.49 -13.23
C LEU A 80 -10.83 -0.45 -13.15
N VAL A 81 -10.68 -1.58 -12.49
CA VAL A 81 -11.71 -2.62 -12.39
C VAL A 81 -12.10 -2.84 -10.94
N ALA A 82 -13.40 -3.01 -10.68
CA ALA A 82 -13.93 -3.51 -9.41
C ALA A 82 -14.42 -4.95 -9.56
N LEU A 83 -13.94 -5.82 -8.68
CA LEU A 83 -14.22 -7.25 -8.70
C LEU A 83 -14.75 -7.73 -7.34
N SER A 84 -15.55 -8.79 -7.36
CA SER A 84 -15.88 -9.54 -6.15
C SER A 84 -14.64 -10.23 -5.58
N LEU A 85 -14.31 -9.99 -4.30
CA LEU A 85 -13.24 -10.70 -3.61
C LEU A 85 -13.54 -12.20 -3.46
N GLU A 86 -14.83 -12.58 -3.41
CA GLU A 86 -15.25 -13.96 -3.22
C GLU A 86 -14.96 -14.84 -4.45
N ASN A 87 -15.29 -14.33 -5.66
CA ASN A 87 -15.29 -15.17 -6.88
C ASN A 87 -14.67 -14.51 -8.12
N GLY A 88 -14.13 -13.28 -8.03
CA GLY A 88 -13.50 -12.58 -9.14
C GLY A 88 -14.44 -12.01 -10.20
N SER A 89 -15.77 -12.07 -9.99
CA SER A 89 -16.73 -11.50 -10.94
C SER A 89 -16.61 -9.96 -10.99
N VAL A 90 -16.70 -9.41 -12.21
CA VAL A 90 -16.60 -7.97 -12.45
C VAL A 90 -17.88 -7.27 -12.03
N TYR A 91 -17.79 -6.26 -11.17
CA TYR A 91 -18.88 -5.36 -10.84
C TYR A 91 -18.98 -4.22 -11.85
N TRP A 92 -17.86 -3.58 -12.14
CA TRP A 92 -17.75 -2.50 -13.12
C TRP A 92 -16.30 -2.30 -13.58
N LYS A 93 -16.16 -1.59 -14.72
CA LYS A 93 -14.89 -1.13 -15.27
C LYS A 93 -14.96 0.35 -15.56
N PHE A 94 -13.86 1.07 -15.31
CA PHE A 94 -13.69 2.48 -15.63
C PHE A 94 -12.43 2.67 -16.47
N LYS A 95 -12.55 3.35 -17.63
CA LYS A 95 -11.42 3.68 -18.50
C LYS A 95 -10.82 5.01 -18.09
N THR A 96 -9.52 5.04 -17.77
CA THR A 96 -8.76 6.26 -17.49
C THR A 96 -8.42 7.03 -18.76
N GLY A 97 -8.22 6.32 -19.87
CA GLY A 97 -7.79 6.89 -21.16
C GLY A 97 -6.30 6.66 -21.42
N ASP A 98 -5.47 6.67 -20.39
CA ASP A 98 -4.04 6.38 -20.42
C ASP A 98 -3.73 5.15 -19.56
N PRO A 99 -2.62 4.43 -19.80
CA PRO A 99 -2.22 3.27 -19.01
C PRO A 99 -2.12 3.60 -17.50
N ILE A 100 -2.54 2.65 -16.67
CA ILE A 100 -2.29 2.69 -15.22
C ILE A 100 -1.04 1.85 -14.97
N GLY A 101 0.06 2.53 -14.61
CA GLY A 101 1.31 1.88 -14.26
C GLY A 101 1.33 1.40 -12.81
N GLU A 102 2.33 1.84 -12.06
CA GLU A 102 2.54 1.44 -10.66
C GLU A 102 1.54 2.06 -9.67
N SER A 103 0.81 3.13 -10.07
CA SER A 103 -0.21 3.74 -9.20
C SER A 103 -1.25 2.71 -8.77
N SER A 104 -1.45 2.59 -7.47
CA SER A 104 -2.40 1.65 -6.86
C SER A 104 -3.66 2.40 -6.41
N PRO A 105 -4.87 1.81 -6.52
CA PRO A 105 -6.10 2.44 -6.07
C PRO A 105 -6.08 2.76 -4.59
N ALA A 106 -6.68 3.90 -4.20
CA ALA A 106 -6.99 4.21 -2.81
C ALA A 106 -8.49 4.45 -2.64
N TYR A 107 -9.07 3.86 -1.62
CA TYR A 107 -10.47 4.01 -1.28
C TYR A 107 -10.66 4.93 -0.08
N GLY A 108 -11.61 5.85 -0.18
CA GLY A 108 -12.06 6.69 0.92
C GLY A 108 -13.49 7.17 0.73
N ASN A 109 -14.34 6.98 1.72
CA ASN A 109 -15.72 7.51 1.75
C ASN A 109 -16.57 7.20 0.48
N GLY A 110 -16.50 5.98 -0.03
CA GLY A 110 -17.26 5.56 -1.21
C GLY A 110 -16.64 5.98 -2.56
N VAL A 111 -15.43 6.52 -2.55
CA VAL A 111 -14.70 6.94 -3.75
C VAL A 111 -13.40 6.18 -3.89
N VAL A 112 -13.08 5.75 -5.11
CA VAL A 112 -11.79 5.16 -5.48
C VAL A 112 -11.00 6.18 -6.28
N TYR A 113 -9.75 6.40 -5.87
CA TYR A 113 -8.82 7.30 -6.52
C TYR A 113 -7.72 6.50 -7.20
N ILE A 114 -7.34 6.88 -8.45
CA ILE A 114 -6.29 6.21 -9.21
C ILE A 114 -5.56 7.20 -10.11
N GLY A 115 -4.22 7.13 -10.12
CA GLY A 115 -3.37 7.86 -11.04
C GLY A 115 -3.11 7.08 -12.33
N ASP A 116 -2.80 7.78 -13.43
CA ASP A 116 -2.39 7.18 -14.69
C ASP A 116 -1.11 7.82 -15.27
N LEU A 117 -0.53 7.18 -16.28
CA LEU A 117 0.68 7.66 -16.96
C LEU A 117 0.44 8.88 -17.84
N GLY A 118 -0.82 9.21 -18.14
CA GLY A 118 -1.20 10.48 -18.74
C GLY A 118 -1.15 11.65 -17.74
N GLY A 119 -0.96 11.39 -16.46
CA GLY A 119 -0.92 12.40 -15.40
C GLY A 119 -2.30 12.79 -14.86
N TRP A 120 -3.30 11.96 -15.06
CA TRP A 120 -4.61 12.15 -14.45
C TRP A 120 -4.71 11.43 -13.11
N LEU A 121 -5.23 12.11 -12.10
CA LEU A 121 -5.81 11.50 -10.92
C LEU A 121 -7.32 11.46 -11.12
N ASN A 122 -7.89 10.27 -11.21
CA ASN A 122 -9.32 10.05 -11.39
C ASN A 122 -9.97 9.69 -10.05
N ALA A 123 -11.11 10.31 -9.74
CA ALA A 123 -11.99 9.95 -8.63
C ALA A 123 -13.25 9.28 -9.18
N VAL A 124 -13.50 8.06 -8.76
CA VAL A 124 -14.53 7.17 -9.29
C VAL A 124 -15.44 6.71 -8.15
N ASN A 125 -16.75 6.74 -8.36
CA ASN A 125 -17.70 6.19 -7.40
C ASN A 125 -17.47 4.68 -7.24
N ALA A 126 -17.20 4.23 -6.02
CA ALA A 126 -16.85 2.84 -5.73
C ALA A 126 -17.99 1.84 -6.01
N SER A 127 -19.26 2.28 -5.99
CA SER A 127 -20.41 1.40 -6.15
C SER A 127 -20.78 1.11 -7.60
N ASP A 128 -20.56 2.09 -8.53
CA ASP A 128 -21.02 1.98 -9.92
C ASP A 128 -20.00 2.34 -10.99
N GLY A 129 -18.77 2.70 -10.58
CA GLY A 129 -17.66 3.00 -11.50
C GLY A 129 -17.79 4.33 -12.24
N LYS A 130 -18.73 5.21 -11.88
CA LYS A 130 -18.88 6.51 -12.54
C LYS A 130 -17.82 7.50 -12.08
N LYS A 131 -17.25 8.22 -13.04
CA LYS A 131 -16.32 9.31 -12.76
C LYS A 131 -17.04 10.44 -11.99
N LEU A 132 -16.47 10.83 -10.85
CA LEU A 132 -16.94 11.97 -10.06
C LEU A 132 -16.22 13.25 -10.48
N TRP A 133 -14.88 13.19 -10.53
CA TRP A 133 -14.02 14.26 -10.98
C TRP A 133 -12.66 13.72 -11.42
N ALA A 134 -11.86 14.53 -12.07
CA ALA A 134 -10.48 14.23 -12.39
C ALA A 134 -9.62 15.49 -12.24
N PHE A 135 -8.37 15.31 -11.81
CA PHE A 135 -7.34 16.33 -11.72
C PHE A 135 -6.21 15.99 -12.69
N LYS A 136 -5.67 17.00 -13.41
CA LYS A 136 -4.55 16.85 -14.33
C LYS A 136 -3.29 17.48 -13.77
N ALA A 137 -2.27 16.65 -13.54
CA ALA A 137 -0.89 17.06 -13.32
C ALA A 137 -0.15 17.25 -14.67
N ASN A 138 1.02 17.89 -14.67
CA ASN A 138 1.80 18.11 -15.87
C ASN A 138 2.83 17.00 -16.18
N GLY A 139 2.83 15.94 -15.38
CA GLY A 139 3.68 14.75 -15.55
C GLY A 139 2.94 13.48 -15.14
N GLU A 140 3.53 12.34 -15.47
CA GLU A 140 3.01 11.01 -15.10
C GLU A 140 2.71 10.91 -13.61
N ILE A 141 1.69 10.11 -13.25
CA ILE A 141 1.37 9.76 -11.87
C ILE A 141 1.68 8.27 -11.67
N LYS A 142 2.87 7.97 -11.13
CA LYS A 142 3.26 6.61 -10.68
C LYS A 142 3.05 6.39 -9.19
N SER A 143 3.07 7.48 -8.41
CA SER A 143 2.70 7.47 -7.00
C SER A 143 1.27 6.94 -6.81
N SER A 144 1.01 6.24 -5.71
CA SER A 144 -0.35 5.86 -5.35
C SER A 144 -1.01 6.97 -4.53
N PRO A 145 -2.32 7.23 -4.72
CA PRO A 145 -3.06 8.18 -3.89
C PRO A 145 -3.11 7.72 -2.43
N VAL A 146 -3.09 8.67 -1.51
CA VAL A 146 -3.36 8.43 -0.08
C VAL A 146 -4.49 9.31 0.38
N VAL A 147 -5.55 8.69 0.91
CA VAL A 147 -6.74 9.40 1.41
C VAL A 147 -6.63 9.60 2.92
N ILE A 148 -6.79 10.84 3.36
CA ILE A 148 -6.83 11.19 4.78
C ILE A 148 -7.90 12.26 5.03
N GLY A 149 -8.98 11.89 5.73
CA GLY A 149 -10.12 12.77 5.97
C GLY A 149 -10.75 13.27 4.66
N ASP A 150 -10.75 14.59 4.46
CA ASP A 150 -11.26 15.27 3.29
C ASP A 150 -10.18 15.61 2.24
N ARG A 151 -9.01 14.97 2.34
CA ARG A 151 -7.85 15.19 1.45
C ARG A 151 -7.42 13.90 0.76
N VAL A 152 -6.92 14.05 -0.47
CA VAL A 152 -6.16 13.04 -1.18
C VAL A 152 -4.82 13.63 -1.61
N LEU A 153 -3.73 12.91 -1.26
CA LEU A 153 -2.37 13.28 -1.62
C LEU A 153 -1.88 12.41 -2.76
N ILE A 154 -1.10 12.99 -3.69
CA ILE A 154 -0.55 12.30 -4.84
C ILE A 154 0.77 12.95 -5.29
N GLY A 155 1.78 12.15 -5.56
CA GLY A 155 3.01 12.58 -6.19
C GLY A 155 2.93 12.53 -7.72
N SER A 156 3.63 13.44 -8.41
CA SER A 156 3.73 13.46 -9.87
C SER A 156 5.16 13.65 -10.35
N TYR A 157 5.42 13.20 -11.56
CA TYR A 157 6.70 13.39 -12.25
C TYR A 157 6.93 14.83 -12.70
N ASP A 158 5.94 15.72 -12.53
CA ASP A 158 6.12 17.18 -12.70
C ASP A 158 6.81 17.84 -11.49
N GLU A 159 7.36 17.04 -10.57
CA GLU A 159 8.10 17.46 -9.37
C GLU A 159 7.20 18.04 -8.27
N TYR A 160 5.90 17.75 -8.26
CA TYR A 160 5.00 18.20 -7.20
C TYR A 160 4.39 17.04 -6.41
N LEU A 161 4.31 17.25 -5.10
CA LEU A 161 3.33 16.59 -4.25
C LEU A 161 2.08 17.46 -4.21
N TYR A 162 0.96 16.93 -4.63
CA TYR A 162 -0.34 17.59 -4.61
C TYR A 162 -1.18 17.10 -3.43
N CYS A 163 -1.94 18.02 -2.83
CA CYS A 163 -3.01 17.72 -1.89
C CYS A 163 -4.30 18.32 -2.44
N LEU A 164 -5.28 17.47 -2.69
CA LEU A 164 -6.55 17.84 -3.30
C LEU A 164 -7.69 17.62 -2.33
N ASN A 165 -8.78 18.35 -2.52
CA ASN A 165 -10.05 18.13 -1.83
C ASN A 165 -10.73 16.89 -2.41
N THR A 166 -11.13 15.94 -1.55
CA THR A 166 -11.80 14.71 -1.98
C THR A 166 -13.16 14.96 -2.65
N ARG A 167 -13.82 16.07 -2.33
CA ARG A 167 -15.14 16.41 -2.83
C ARG A 167 -15.18 16.74 -4.33
N ASP A 168 -14.18 17.51 -4.81
CA ASP A 168 -14.23 18.13 -6.14
C ASP A 168 -12.88 18.11 -6.89
N GLY A 169 -11.82 17.57 -6.29
CA GLY A 169 -10.50 17.53 -6.90
C GLY A 169 -9.76 18.87 -6.96
N SER A 170 -10.29 19.92 -6.35
CA SER A 170 -9.61 21.22 -6.30
C SER A 170 -8.33 21.13 -5.47
N VAL A 171 -7.28 21.83 -5.92
CA VAL A 171 -5.97 21.85 -5.24
C VAL A 171 -6.08 22.66 -3.95
N ALA A 172 -5.91 21.97 -2.82
CA ALA A 172 -5.80 22.62 -1.50
C ALA A 172 -4.42 23.28 -1.33
N TRP A 173 -3.38 22.54 -1.73
CA TRP A 173 -2.01 23.02 -1.82
C TRP A 173 -1.17 22.08 -2.71
N LYS A 174 -0.02 22.57 -3.16
CA LYS A 174 1.02 21.75 -3.79
C LYS A 174 2.38 22.12 -3.26
N PHE A 175 3.28 21.16 -3.16
CA PHE A 175 4.65 21.33 -2.70
C PHE A 175 5.62 20.92 -3.80
N LYS A 176 6.54 21.83 -4.18
CA LYS A 176 7.54 21.55 -5.20
C LYS A 176 8.77 20.89 -4.59
N THR A 177 9.21 19.81 -5.19
CA THR A 177 10.48 19.11 -4.96
C THR A 177 11.50 19.48 -6.04
N ASN A 178 12.73 18.96 -5.95
CA ASN A 178 13.76 19.17 -6.97
C ASN A 178 13.94 17.95 -7.89
N GLY A 179 12.97 17.06 -7.92
CA GLY A 179 12.91 15.87 -8.77
C GLY A 179 11.53 15.23 -8.75
N PRO A 180 11.24 14.24 -9.58
CA PRO A 180 9.96 13.53 -9.61
C PRO A 180 9.54 13.00 -8.23
N VAL A 181 8.25 13.11 -7.91
CA VAL A 181 7.67 12.49 -6.71
C VAL A 181 7.09 11.12 -7.10
N HIS A 182 7.95 10.11 -7.09
CA HIS A 182 7.60 8.74 -7.43
C HIS A 182 6.93 8.03 -6.25
N SER A 183 7.47 8.22 -5.03
CA SER A 183 7.00 7.53 -3.84
C SER A 183 5.58 7.90 -3.46
N THR A 184 4.85 6.93 -2.90
CA THR A 184 3.58 7.16 -2.23
C THR A 184 3.86 7.83 -0.87
N PRO A 185 3.18 8.93 -0.52
CA PRO A 185 3.40 9.59 0.77
C PRO A 185 2.90 8.73 1.94
N GLY A 186 3.78 8.44 2.91
CA GLY A 186 3.36 7.88 4.20
C GLY A 186 2.78 8.98 5.08
N ILE A 187 1.70 8.72 5.81
CA ILE A 187 1.07 9.73 6.67
C ILE A 187 1.01 9.25 8.12
N ALA A 188 1.52 10.10 9.02
CA ALA A 188 1.38 9.95 10.46
C ALA A 188 1.23 11.33 11.12
N ASP A 189 0.40 11.45 12.16
CA ASP A 189 0.22 12.65 12.97
C ASP A 189 -0.01 13.96 12.17
N GLY A 190 -0.75 13.86 11.04
CA GLY A 190 -1.04 14.99 10.16
C GLY A 190 0.17 15.49 9.35
N ILE A 191 1.22 14.69 9.27
CA ILE A 191 2.41 14.93 8.45
C ILE A 191 2.47 13.88 7.34
N ALA A 192 2.71 14.32 6.11
CA ALA A 192 3.03 13.49 4.96
C ALA A 192 4.54 13.37 4.82
N PHE A 193 5.03 12.15 4.70
CA PHE A 193 6.44 11.84 4.53
C PHE A 193 6.67 11.29 3.13
N ILE A 194 7.59 11.88 2.38
CA ILE A 194 8.01 11.40 1.05
C ILE A 194 9.53 11.20 1.03
N ALA A 195 9.95 10.16 0.36
CA ALA A 195 11.35 9.94 0.02
C ALA A 195 11.49 10.20 -1.49
N GLY A 196 12.36 11.14 -1.87
CA GLY A 196 12.35 11.74 -3.20
C GLY A 196 13.44 11.25 -4.14
N CYS A 197 13.20 11.43 -5.44
CA CYS A 197 14.24 11.30 -6.47
C CYS A 197 15.26 12.46 -6.43
N ASP A 198 15.10 13.42 -5.54
CA ASP A 198 16.01 14.52 -5.26
C ASP A 198 16.87 14.28 -4.01
N GLU A 199 16.99 13.02 -3.58
CA GLU A 199 17.84 12.55 -2.48
C GLU A 199 17.40 13.06 -1.10
N LEU A 200 16.17 13.60 -0.98
CA LEU A 200 15.65 14.13 0.27
C LEU A 200 14.45 13.34 0.78
N PHE A 201 14.51 12.96 2.05
CA PHE A 201 13.35 12.58 2.83
C PHE A 201 12.73 13.83 3.42
N ARG A 202 11.44 14.08 3.17
CA ARG A 202 10.74 15.28 3.61
C ARG A 202 9.52 14.96 4.47
N ALA A 203 9.31 15.82 5.45
CA ALA A 203 8.11 15.86 6.28
C ALA A 203 7.31 17.12 5.94
N ILE A 204 6.09 16.98 5.45
CA ILE A 204 5.23 18.05 4.95
C ILE A 204 3.90 18.03 5.70
N ARG A 205 3.48 19.16 6.26
CA ARG A 205 2.23 19.26 7.01
C ARG A 205 1.01 19.12 6.08
N VAL A 206 0.16 18.13 6.32
CA VAL A 206 -1.02 17.85 5.48
C VAL A 206 -2.00 19.03 5.45
N SER A 207 -2.17 19.78 6.55
CA SER A 207 -3.14 20.87 6.63
C SER A 207 -2.82 22.08 5.74
N ASN A 208 -1.53 22.31 5.37
CA ASN A 208 -1.13 23.55 4.67
C ASN A 208 0.05 23.40 3.69
N GLY A 209 0.58 22.20 3.48
CA GLY A 209 1.66 21.93 2.54
C GLY A 209 3.04 22.50 2.94
N LYS A 210 3.23 22.97 4.17
CA LYS A 210 4.53 23.51 4.61
C LYS A 210 5.47 22.38 5.02
N GLU A 211 6.71 22.45 4.55
CA GLU A 211 7.76 21.55 5.00
C GLU A 211 8.06 21.81 6.50
N VAL A 212 8.13 20.72 7.25
CA VAL A 212 8.45 20.72 8.68
C VAL A 212 9.93 20.49 8.90
N PHE A 213 10.51 19.55 8.15
CA PHE A 213 11.93 19.26 8.05
C PHE A 213 12.23 18.41 6.83
N ASN A 214 13.50 18.31 6.49
CA ASN A 214 14.02 17.33 5.55
C ASN A 214 15.31 16.69 6.08
N VAL A 215 15.66 15.53 5.51
CA VAL A 215 16.89 14.78 5.81
C VAL A 215 17.47 14.29 4.49
N SER A 216 18.77 14.54 4.27
CA SER A 216 19.44 13.97 3.08
C SER A 216 19.55 12.45 3.22
N SER A 217 19.02 11.73 2.24
CA SER A 217 19.17 10.27 2.10
C SER A 217 20.57 9.91 1.58
N GLY A 218 21.21 10.83 0.84
CA GLY A 218 22.46 10.61 0.12
C GLY A 218 22.28 9.91 -1.21
N ALA A 219 21.06 9.46 -1.53
CA ALA A 219 20.70 8.83 -2.78
C ALA A 219 19.22 9.01 -3.10
N TYR A 220 18.87 8.97 -4.39
CA TYR A 220 17.48 8.96 -4.80
C TYR A 220 16.79 7.62 -4.49
N THR A 221 15.46 7.64 -4.41
CA THR A 221 14.65 6.46 -4.17
C THR A 221 13.34 6.49 -4.95
N GLY A 222 12.88 5.28 -5.36
CA GLY A 222 11.51 5.04 -5.81
C GLY A 222 10.64 4.39 -4.74
N ALA A 223 11.23 3.96 -3.61
CA ALA A 223 10.52 3.31 -2.52
C ALA A 223 9.68 4.30 -1.72
N SER A 224 8.52 3.86 -1.25
CA SER A 224 7.66 4.64 -0.35
C SER A 224 8.05 4.38 1.10
N PRO A 225 8.07 5.40 1.98
CA PRO A 225 8.50 5.24 3.37
C PRO A 225 7.42 4.58 4.21
N ALA A 226 7.72 3.43 4.80
CA ALA A 226 6.87 2.80 5.81
C ALA A 226 7.11 3.47 7.18
N LEU A 227 6.03 3.84 7.88
CA LEU A 227 6.10 4.56 9.14
C LEU A 227 5.67 3.67 10.30
N LEU A 228 6.51 3.58 11.33
CA LEU A 228 6.18 2.86 12.55
C LEU A 228 6.93 3.46 13.74
N ASP A 229 6.24 3.66 14.87
CA ASP A 229 6.80 4.06 16.18
C ASP A 229 7.79 5.24 16.11
N GLY A 230 7.45 6.28 15.33
CA GLY A 230 8.28 7.48 15.19
C GLY A 230 9.49 7.34 14.27
N SER A 231 9.52 6.30 13.46
CA SER A 231 10.54 6.01 12.46
C SER A 231 9.96 5.84 11.07
N ALA A 232 10.75 6.16 10.04
CA ALA A 232 10.45 5.90 8.63
C ALA A 232 11.51 4.96 8.02
N PHE A 233 11.06 3.94 7.27
CA PHE A 233 11.92 2.92 6.69
C PHE A 233 11.73 2.87 5.17
N TYR A 234 12.80 2.96 4.41
CA TYR A 234 12.75 2.88 2.94
C TYR A 234 14.09 2.46 2.33
N GLY A 235 14.03 1.90 1.13
CA GLY A 235 15.20 1.54 0.34
C GLY A 235 15.67 2.68 -0.55
N THR A 236 16.93 2.64 -0.99
CA THR A 236 17.53 3.62 -1.90
C THR A 236 18.15 2.95 -3.12
N PHE A 237 18.47 3.75 -4.14
CA PHE A 237 19.22 3.28 -5.31
C PHE A 237 20.72 3.18 -5.06
N ASP A 238 21.23 3.65 -3.93
CA ASP A 238 22.62 3.45 -3.49
C ASP A 238 22.78 2.18 -2.62
N ASN A 239 21.92 1.18 -2.87
CA ASN A 239 22.00 -0.17 -2.30
C ASN A 239 21.76 -0.24 -0.78
N GLU A 240 21.13 0.78 -0.19
CA GLU A 240 20.90 0.88 1.24
C GLU A 240 19.42 0.81 1.61
N VAL A 241 19.13 0.29 2.79
CA VAL A 241 17.88 0.49 3.52
C VAL A 241 18.15 1.44 4.67
N LEU A 242 17.32 2.47 4.81
CA LEU A 242 17.48 3.51 5.81
C LEU A 242 16.37 3.46 6.85
N GLU A 243 16.73 3.78 8.11
CA GLU A 243 15.78 4.27 9.11
C GLU A 243 16.03 5.77 9.33
N VAL A 244 14.96 6.57 9.23
CA VAL A 244 14.97 7.97 9.67
C VAL A 244 14.20 8.07 10.97
N ASN A 245 14.88 8.52 12.05
CA ASN A 245 14.21 8.89 13.31
C ASN A 245 13.52 10.25 13.15
N LEU A 246 12.19 10.25 13.20
CA LEU A 246 11.38 11.44 12.92
C LEU A 246 11.51 12.53 13.98
N ALA A 247 11.67 12.15 15.25
CA ALA A 247 11.83 13.09 16.36
C ALA A 247 13.23 13.76 16.33
N GLN A 248 14.28 12.97 16.03
CA GLN A 248 15.66 13.47 15.94
C GLN A 248 15.97 14.08 14.56
N ARG A 249 15.12 13.87 13.55
CA ARG A 249 15.25 14.39 12.19
C ARG A 249 16.57 14.00 11.54
N LYS A 250 16.97 12.74 11.70
CA LYS A 250 18.22 12.20 11.18
C LYS A 250 18.10 10.71 10.85
N ILE A 251 19.01 10.23 10.01
CA ILE A 251 19.18 8.80 9.77
C ILE A 251 19.69 8.17 11.07
N ALA A 252 18.97 7.16 11.56
CA ALA A 252 19.32 6.38 12.74
C ALA A 252 20.29 5.25 12.38
N TRP A 253 20.04 4.55 11.29
CA TRP A 253 20.93 3.54 10.76
C TRP A 253 20.81 3.40 9.23
N ARG A 254 21.82 2.75 8.65
CA ARG A 254 21.90 2.33 7.25
C ARG A 254 22.22 0.82 7.22
N TYR A 255 21.51 0.07 6.40
CA TYR A 255 21.80 -1.31 6.10
C TYR A 255 22.19 -1.45 4.65
N GLU A 256 23.29 -2.13 4.39
CA GLU A 256 23.73 -2.56 3.07
C GLU A 256 24.08 -4.05 3.14
N HIS A 257 23.72 -4.82 2.10
CA HIS A 257 24.12 -6.23 2.07
C HIS A 257 25.64 -6.35 1.87
N PRO A 258 26.35 -7.15 2.68
CA PRO A 258 27.82 -7.14 2.69
C PRO A 258 28.46 -7.53 1.35
N GLU A 259 27.81 -8.40 0.59
CA GLU A 259 28.36 -8.94 -0.66
C GLU A 259 27.64 -8.49 -1.92
N ARG A 260 26.38 -8.04 -1.84
CA ARG A 260 25.54 -7.69 -2.98
C ARG A 260 25.12 -6.24 -2.94
N LYS A 261 25.67 -5.46 -3.87
CA LYS A 261 25.45 -4.02 -3.99
C LYS A 261 24.45 -3.77 -5.12
N PHE A 262 23.14 -3.75 -4.78
CA PHE A 262 22.05 -3.53 -5.72
C PHE A 262 20.95 -2.71 -5.08
N PRO A 263 20.26 -1.86 -5.86
CA PRO A 263 19.19 -1.01 -5.35
C PRO A 263 18.04 -1.74 -4.67
N PHE A 264 17.47 -1.07 -3.68
CA PHE A 264 16.19 -1.46 -3.06
C PHE A 264 15.07 -0.59 -3.64
N TYR A 265 14.32 -1.15 -4.58
CA TYR A 265 13.20 -0.46 -5.24
C TYR A 265 11.87 -0.66 -4.51
N SER A 266 11.66 -1.85 -3.92
CA SER A 266 10.43 -2.17 -3.20
C SER A 266 10.26 -1.31 -1.94
N SER A 267 9.01 -1.08 -1.52
CA SER A 267 8.71 -0.44 -0.23
C SER A 267 8.74 -1.48 0.89
N ALA A 268 9.29 -1.11 2.04
CA ALA A 268 9.41 -2.02 3.18
C ALA A 268 8.05 -2.41 3.79
N ALA A 269 7.96 -3.63 4.33
CA ALA A 269 6.94 -4.00 5.31
C ALA A 269 7.53 -3.98 6.71
N VAL A 270 6.84 -3.35 7.67
CA VAL A 270 7.43 -3.08 8.99
C VAL A 270 6.50 -3.53 10.11
N THR A 271 7.04 -4.34 11.02
CA THR A 271 6.42 -4.72 12.29
C THR A 271 7.29 -4.23 13.45
N SER A 272 6.84 -4.36 14.69
CA SER A 272 7.65 -4.04 15.88
C SER A 272 8.94 -4.88 16.03
N THR A 273 9.12 -5.92 15.21
CA THR A 273 10.27 -6.85 15.32
C THR A 273 11.08 -6.98 14.05
N ARG A 274 10.55 -6.61 12.89
CA ARG A 274 11.19 -6.82 11.58
C ARG A 274 10.89 -5.71 10.59
N VAL A 275 11.90 -5.38 9.79
CA VAL A 275 11.77 -4.67 8.52
C VAL A 275 12.02 -5.67 7.40
N VAL A 276 11.07 -5.85 6.49
CA VAL A 276 11.19 -6.79 5.36
C VAL A 276 11.11 -6.03 4.04
N ILE A 277 12.06 -6.27 3.14
CA ILE A 277 12.16 -5.53 1.88
C ILE A 277 12.70 -6.44 0.76
N GLY A 278 12.26 -6.22 -0.47
CA GLY A 278 12.78 -6.86 -1.66
C GLY A 278 13.92 -6.06 -2.30
N GLY A 279 14.94 -6.75 -2.80
CA GLY A 279 16.10 -6.14 -3.46
C GLY A 279 16.23 -6.51 -4.95
N ARG A 280 16.87 -5.65 -5.73
CA ARG A 280 17.30 -5.98 -7.10
C ARG A 280 18.46 -6.95 -7.15
N ASP A 281 19.08 -7.25 -6.01
CA ASP A 281 20.07 -8.29 -5.80
C ASP A 281 19.50 -9.72 -5.80
N LYS A 282 18.17 -9.84 -6.08
CA LYS A 282 17.41 -11.10 -6.09
C LYS A 282 17.20 -11.71 -4.71
N LEU A 283 17.21 -10.88 -3.67
CA LEU A 283 16.94 -11.31 -2.30
C LEU A 283 15.69 -10.61 -1.75
N VAL A 284 15.01 -11.33 -0.86
CA VAL A 284 14.14 -10.73 0.16
C VAL A 284 14.96 -10.65 1.44
N HIS A 285 15.03 -9.47 2.04
CA HIS A 285 15.80 -9.21 3.26
C HIS A 285 14.87 -9.05 4.45
N GLY A 286 15.14 -9.76 5.52
CA GLY A 286 14.57 -9.51 6.84
C GLY A 286 15.61 -8.88 7.74
N LEU A 287 15.33 -7.67 8.23
CA LEU A 287 16.20 -6.92 9.11
C LEU A 287 15.59 -6.85 10.52
N THR A 288 16.44 -6.73 11.52
CA THR A 288 16.03 -6.33 12.86
C THR A 288 15.75 -4.81 12.92
N MET A 289 15.05 -4.36 13.95
CA MET A 289 14.70 -2.93 14.10
C MET A 289 15.93 -2.03 14.36
N ASP A 290 17.07 -2.58 14.73
CA ASP A 290 18.36 -1.88 14.85
C ASP A 290 19.21 -1.93 13.57
N GLY A 291 18.62 -2.34 12.44
CA GLY A 291 19.22 -2.26 11.11
C GLY A 291 20.19 -3.39 10.77
N LYS A 292 20.21 -4.50 11.54
CA LYS A 292 21.05 -5.65 11.23
C LYS A 292 20.32 -6.66 10.36
N GLY A 293 21.01 -7.30 9.42
CA GLY A 293 20.48 -8.43 8.68
C GLY A 293 20.15 -9.60 9.62
N ALA A 294 18.89 -10.05 9.62
CA ALA A 294 18.44 -11.21 10.38
C ALA A 294 18.42 -12.46 9.49
N TRP A 295 17.92 -12.32 8.27
CA TRP A 295 17.86 -13.40 7.27
C TRP A 295 17.74 -12.82 5.86
N THR A 296 18.07 -13.66 4.87
CA THR A 296 17.81 -13.40 3.45
C THR A 296 17.19 -14.64 2.81
N PHE A 297 16.31 -14.41 1.83
CA PHE A 297 15.74 -15.47 0.99
C PHE A 297 16.06 -15.19 -0.49
N ALA A 298 16.70 -16.14 -1.17
CA ALA A 298 17.10 -15.98 -2.57
C ALA A 298 15.98 -16.36 -3.53
N THR A 299 15.67 -15.43 -4.44
CA THR A 299 14.82 -15.64 -5.62
C THR A 299 15.69 -15.79 -6.86
N ARG A 300 15.07 -16.06 -8.03
CA ARG A 300 15.82 -16.23 -9.30
C ARG A 300 15.95 -14.93 -10.10
N ALA A 301 15.16 -13.90 -9.78
CA ALA A 301 15.21 -12.58 -10.39
C ALA A 301 15.01 -11.49 -9.32
N ARG A 302 15.09 -10.22 -9.70
CA ARG A 302 14.90 -9.07 -8.82
C ARG A 302 13.52 -9.10 -8.15
N VAL A 303 13.44 -8.55 -6.93
CA VAL A 303 12.22 -8.44 -6.15
C VAL A 303 11.82 -6.97 -6.09
N GLU A 304 10.91 -6.56 -6.97
CA GLU A 304 10.34 -5.19 -7.03
C GLU A 304 9.00 -5.11 -6.32
N SER A 305 8.30 -6.22 -6.19
CA SER A 305 7.11 -6.35 -5.35
C SER A 305 7.42 -5.98 -3.89
N SER A 306 6.62 -5.10 -3.33
CA SER A 306 6.75 -4.72 -1.92
C SER A 306 6.11 -5.78 -1.02
N PRO A 307 6.85 -6.39 -0.07
CA PRO A 307 6.33 -7.46 0.76
C PRO A 307 5.12 -7.04 1.59
N ALA A 308 4.15 -7.91 1.81
CA ALA A 308 3.07 -7.74 2.79
C ALA A 308 3.22 -8.76 3.92
N ILE A 309 2.78 -8.41 5.14
CA ILE A 309 2.88 -9.27 6.32
C ILE A 309 1.50 -9.53 6.91
N ALA A 310 1.19 -10.79 7.19
CA ALA A 310 0.00 -11.21 7.94
C ALA A 310 0.27 -12.51 8.70
N GLY A 311 -0.18 -12.62 9.95
CA GLY A 311 -0.11 -13.85 10.74
C GLY A 311 1.30 -14.43 10.88
N GLY A 312 2.35 -13.58 11.02
CA GLY A 312 3.74 -14.02 11.15
C GLY A 312 4.36 -14.53 9.83
N ARG A 313 3.74 -14.26 8.68
CA ARG A 313 4.20 -14.66 7.34
C ARG A 313 4.41 -13.43 6.46
N VAL A 314 5.39 -13.53 5.56
CA VAL A 314 5.72 -12.56 4.53
C VAL A 314 5.20 -13.07 3.20
N PHE A 315 4.48 -12.24 2.46
CA PHE A 315 3.93 -12.50 1.15
C PHE A 315 4.59 -11.58 0.14
N VAL A 316 5.19 -12.10 -0.92
CA VAL A 316 5.97 -11.30 -1.86
C VAL A 316 6.01 -11.91 -3.26
N GLY A 317 5.83 -11.08 -4.28
CA GLY A 317 6.05 -11.43 -5.67
C GLY A 317 7.52 -11.27 -6.06
N SER A 318 7.94 -11.94 -7.13
CA SER A 318 9.26 -11.78 -7.72
C SER A 318 9.18 -11.73 -9.25
N ASN A 319 10.11 -11.03 -9.88
CA ASN A 319 10.21 -11.00 -11.33
C ASN A 319 10.65 -12.35 -11.95
N ASP A 320 10.91 -13.37 -11.09
CA ASP A 320 11.09 -14.75 -11.56
C ASP A 320 9.77 -15.49 -11.85
N GLY A 321 8.63 -14.78 -11.74
CA GLY A 321 7.30 -15.32 -12.00
C GLY A 321 6.72 -16.11 -10.83
N ARG A 322 7.27 -15.95 -9.63
CA ARG A 322 6.80 -16.68 -8.44
C ARG A 322 6.26 -15.76 -7.37
N PHE A 323 5.21 -16.23 -6.73
CA PHE A 323 4.68 -15.66 -5.50
C PHE A 323 5.14 -16.53 -4.33
N TYR A 324 5.83 -15.93 -3.36
CA TYR A 324 6.42 -16.62 -2.22
C TYR A 324 5.72 -16.28 -0.93
N VAL A 325 5.61 -17.27 -0.04
CA VAL A 325 5.23 -17.08 1.37
C VAL A 325 6.39 -17.54 2.24
N LEU A 326 6.90 -16.64 3.08
CA LEU A 326 8.07 -16.89 3.93
C LEU A 326 7.71 -16.72 5.40
N GLY A 327 8.45 -17.38 6.27
CA GLY A 327 8.40 -17.12 7.71
C GLY A 327 8.95 -15.73 8.05
N LEU A 328 8.22 -14.93 8.83
CA LEU A 328 8.65 -13.58 9.20
C LEU A 328 9.94 -13.57 10.03
N ASN A 329 10.15 -14.58 10.88
CA ASN A 329 11.27 -14.60 11.82
C ASN A 329 12.59 -15.07 11.22
N ASP A 330 12.53 -15.99 10.24
CA ASP A 330 13.69 -16.75 9.75
C ASP A 330 13.81 -16.79 8.22
N GLY A 331 12.84 -16.27 7.47
CA GLY A 331 12.83 -16.27 6.00
C GLY A 331 12.62 -17.64 5.37
N THR A 332 12.26 -18.68 6.15
CA THR A 332 12.02 -20.03 5.60
C THR A 332 10.85 -19.99 4.61
N LYS A 333 11.02 -20.66 3.46
CA LYS A 333 9.94 -20.78 2.47
C LYS A 333 8.86 -21.72 2.99
N LEU A 334 7.65 -21.17 3.19
CA LEU A 334 6.47 -21.91 3.64
C LEU A 334 5.61 -22.39 2.47
N TRP A 335 5.55 -21.61 1.40
CA TRP A 335 4.74 -21.93 0.23
C TRP A 335 5.19 -21.09 -0.98
N GLU A 336 4.92 -21.57 -2.19
CA GLU A 336 5.12 -20.82 -3.43
C GLU A 336 4.06 -21.16 -4.47
N PHE A 337 3.80 -20.19 -5.37
CA PHE A 337 2.97 -20.35 -6.56
C PHE A 337 3.77 -19.87 -7.79
N ASN A 338 3.71 -20.62 -8.88
CA ASN A 338 4.32 -20.22 -10.14
C ASN A 338 3.27 -19.59 -11.05
N ALA A 339 3.31 -18.27 -11.20
CA ALA A 339 2.44 -17.52 -12.10
C ALA A 339 2.90 -17.59 -13.56
N GLY A 340 4.19 -17.88 -13.78
CA GLY A 340 4.77 -17.98 -15.13
C GLY A 340 5.25 -16.66 -15.72
N ALA A 341 4.81 -15.51 -15.19
CA ALA A 341 5.19 -14.17 -15.63
C ALA A 341 5.58 -13.30 -14.42
N PRO A 342 6.39 -12.23 -14.58
CA PRO A 342 6.86 -11.40 -13.50
C PRO A 342 5.75 -10.85 -12.60
N LEU A 343 5.97 -10.90 -11.29
CA LEU A 343 5.08 -10.37 -10.26
C LEU A 343 5.75 -9.14 -9.62
N SER A 344 5.60 -7.96 -10.26
CA SER A 344 6.11 -6.68 -9.73
C SER A 344 5.07 -5.96 -8.85
N ALA A 345 3.77 -6.18 -9.07
CA ALA A 345 2.72 -5.71 -8.19
C ALA A 345 2.89 -6.23 -6.76
N SER A 346 2.44 -5.46 -5.78
CA SER A 346 2.53 -5.85 -4.37
C SER A 346 1.25 -6.56 -3.91
N PRO A 347 1.35 -7.56 -3.02
CA PRO A 347 0.17 -8.26 -2.51
C PRO A 347 -0.70 -7.34 -1.65
N ALA A 348 -2.02 -7.49 -1.79
CA ALA A 348 -3.04 -6.91 -0.92
C ALA A 348 -3.69 -8.03 -0.10
N ILE A 349 -3.91 -7.81 1.20
CA ILE A 349 -4.38 -8.85 2.12
C ILE A 349 -5.54 -8.34 2.97
N ALA A 350 -6.74 -8.93 2.77
CA ALA A 350 -7.92 -8.65 3.57
C ALA A 350 -8.89 -9.84 3.55
N ASN A 351 -9.72 -9.99 4.57
CA ASN A 351 -10.78 -11.01 4.68
C ASN A 351 -10.30 -12.44 4.41
N GLY A 352 -9.09 -12.78 4.89
CA GLY A 352 -8.48 -14.09 4.68
C GLY A 352 -8.03 -14.37 3.23
N ARG A 353 -8.04 -13.35 2.36
CA ARG A 353 -7.64 -13.44 0.95
C ARG A 353 -6.38 -12.63 0.67
N ILE A 354 -5.63 -13.08 -0.32
CA ILE A 354 -4.46 -12.39 -0.86
C ILE A 354 -4.69 -12.17 -2.34
N VAL A 355 -4.51 -10.94 -2.81
CA VAL A 355 -4.66 -10.58 -4.22
C VAL A 355 -3.35 -10.00 -4.74
N ILE A 356 -2.88 -10.48 -5.90
CA ILE A 356 -1.65 -9.98 -6.54
C ILE A 356 -1.77 -10.00 -8.06
N GLY A 357 -1.30 -8.95 -8.71
CA GLY A 357 -1.24 -8.80 -10.16
C GLY A 357 0.07 -9.32 -10.75
N SER A 358 0.02 -9.67 -12.05
CA SER A 358 1.14 -10.16 -12.84
C SER A 358 1.30 -9.34 -14.13
N GLN A 359 2.51 -9.33 -14.68
CA GLN A 359 2.82 -8.57 -15.90
C GLN A 359 2.27 -9.19 -17.19
N ASP A 360 1.69 -10.39 -17.12
CA ASP A 360 0.92 -10.97 -18.23
C ASP A 360 -0.58 -10.63 -18.18
N GLY A 361 -0.97 -9.72 -17.30
CA GLY A 361 -2.35 -9.25 -17.18
C GLY A 361 -3.25 -10.10 -16.28
N HIS A 362 -2.72 -11.09 -15.57
CA HIS A 362 -3.50 -11.88 -14.63
C HIS A 362 -3.50 -11.27 -13.23
N LEU A 363 -4.68 -11.26 -12.60
CA LEU A 363 -4.85 -11.00 -11.17
C LEU A 363 -5.22 -12.31 -10.49
N TYR A 364 -4.41 -12.71 -9.53
CA TYR A 364 -4.61 -13.94 -8.77
C TYR A 364 -5.17 -13.65 -7.39
N CYS A 365 -6.14 -14.45 -6.93
CA CYS A 365 -6.65 -14.44 -5.55
C CYS A 365 -6.40 -15.78 -4.89
N PHE A 366 -5.79 -15.74 -3.71
CA PHE A 366 -5.51 -16.92 -2.87
C PHE A 366 -6.24 -16.81 -1.53
N GLY A 367 -6.57 -18.00 -0.94
CA GLY A 367 -7.17 -18.10 0.37
C GLY A 367 -7.26 -19.53 0.87
#